data_516f1fb251385d3f466e752e0df474a2
#
_entry.id   516f1fb251385d3f466e752e0df474a2
#
_cell.length_a   1.000
_cell.length_b   1.000
_cell.length_c   1.000
_cell.angle_alpha   90.00
_cell.angle_beta   90.00
_cell.angle_gamma   90.00
#
_symmetry.space_group_name_H-M   'P 1'
#
loop_
_entity.id
_entity.type
_entity.pdbx_description
1 polymer ?
#
loop_
_entity_poly.entity_id
_entity_poly.type
_entity_poly.pdbx_seq_one_letter_code
_entity_poly.pdbx_strand_id
1 'polypeptide(L)'
;MKSSLKLFFLLFLAAGSFTAFAASYTDGIEYFKAGQPDRAKILLERTLNDAGTNKAESYYYLGEIAFINKDYTAAAEYYKKGLEADPLFAYNLIGQGKLALNGSADKEQTEKVAEKYFKEALKGKNKKDAGLNLAIAKAYYETGTPGYEEYMKKSYKADKKFPDYFMFEGDVLVNQQQYGDACGRYENAIYFDPNCIEAYVKYSHIYFDINPTLAIQKLEELQTIAPNSAIAQREMAEAYYKNSQYTKAAEAYEKYMQNPNHFQTDRPRLATLLFYGKRFDESLELAKDILSHDPQNFVI
;
A
#
# COMPACT_ATOMS: atom_id res chain seq x y z
N MET A 1 -15.52 -73.36 -7.28
CA MET A 1 -15.64 -72.31 -6.26
C MET A 1 -14.84 -71.12 -6.74
N LYS A 2 -15.51 -70.09 -7.25
CA LYS A 2 -14.90 -68.86 -7.77
C LYS A 2 -15.06 -67.78 -6.70
N SER A 3 -13.94 -67.34 -6.11
CA SER A 3 -13.90 -66.23 -5.17
C SER A 3 -13.68 -64.98 -5.95
N SER A 4 -14.67 -64.06 -5.97
CA SER A 4 -14.61 -62.75 -6.58
C SER A 4 -14.03 -61.75 -5.58
N LEU A 5 -12.80 -61.30 -5.84
CA LEU A 5 -12.14 -60.22 -5.12
C LEU A 5 -12.75 -58.84 -5.57
N LYS A 6 -13.56 -58.23 -4.73
CA LYS A 6 -14.04 -56.89 -4.96
C LYS A 6 -12.96 -55.90 -4.53
N LEU A 7 -12.37 -55.22 -5.53
CA LEU A 7 -11.42 -54.14 -5.33
C LEU A 7 -12.20 -52.87 -4.99
N PHE A 8 -12.14 -52.41 -3.74
CA PHE A 8 -12.67 -51.14 -3.30
C PHE A 8 -11.65 -50.04 -3.66
N PHE A 9 -11.95 -49.25 -4.70
CA PHE A 9 -11.24 -48.02 -4.96
C PHE A 9 -11.76 -46.95 -3.98
N LEU A 10 -10.99 -46.64 -2.93
CA LEU A 10 -11.17 -45.49 -2.10
C LEU A 10 -10.64 -44.24 -2.89
N LEU A 11 -11.53 -43.49 -3.48
CA LEU A 11 -11.24 -42.12 -3.95
C LEU A 11 -10.99 -41.28 -2.71
N PHE A 12 -9.73 -41.00 -2.38
CA PHE A 12 -9.38 -39.90 -1.53
C PHE A 12 -9.62 -38.59 -2.32
N LEU A 13 -10.77 -38.01 -2.16
CA LEU A 13 -10.98 -36.59 -2.45
C LEU A 13 -10.14 -35.79 -1.43
N ALA A 14 -8.90 -35.45 -1.79
CA ALA A 14 -8.17 -34.40 -1.14
C ALA A 14 -8.91 -33.08 -1.45
N ALA A 15 -9.89 -32.75 -0.63
CA ALA A 15 -10.40 -31.39 -0.53
C ALA A 15 -9.25 -30.54 0.02
N GLY A 16 -8.38 -30.08 -0.88
CA GLY A 16 -7.48 -28.99 -0.59
C GLY A 16 -8.36 -27.80 -0.22
N SER A 17 -8.47 -27.52 1.06
CA SER A 17 -9.01 -26.26 1.55
C SER A 17 -8.10 -25.17 0.99
N PHE A 18 -8.46 -24.61 -0.16
CA PHE A 18 -8.00 -23.29 -0.54
C PHE A 18 -8.58 -22.37 0.53
N THR A 19 -7.84 -22.12 1.60
CA THR A 19 -8.07 -20.96 2.43
C THR A 19 -7.84 -19.78 1.51
N ALA A 20 -8.90 -19.27 0.91
CA ALA A 20 -8.87 -17.95 0.31
C ALA A 20 -8.34 -17.04 1.42
N PHE A 21 -7.14 -16.50 1.24
CA PHE A 21 -6.62 -15.48 2.15
C PHE A 21 -7.57 -14.30 2.03
N ALA A 22 -8.43 -14.15 3.03
CA ALA A 22 -9.28 -12.96 3.11
C ALA A 22 -8.35 -11.75 3.20
N ALA A 23 -8.73 -10.66 2.53
CA ALA A 23 -8.00 -9.39 2.65
C ALA A 23 -7.84 -9.03 4.13
N SER A 24 -6.67 -8.57 4.49
CA SER A 24 -6.41 -8.05 5.83
C SER A 24 -6.23 -6.53 5.80
N TYR A 25 -6.38 -5.88 6.93
CA TYR A 25 -6.09 -4.45 7.03
C TYR A 25 -4.62 -4.13 6.69
N THR A 26 -3.70 -5.09 6.84
CA THR A 26 -2.29 -4.93 6.47
C THR A 26 -2.11 -4.78 4.97
N ASP A 27 -2.93 -5.45 4.14
CA ASP A 27 -2.92 -5.23 2.69
C ASP A 27 -3.28 -3.78 2.35
N GLY A 28 -4.23 -3.19 3.09
CA GLY A 28 -4.57 -1.77 2.96
C GLY A 28 -3.40 -0.85 3.31
N ILE A 29 -2.63 -1.19 4.36
CA ILE A 29 -1.43 -0.45 4.74
C ILE A 29 -0.34 -0.57 3.66
N GLU A 30 -0.13 -1.74 3.09
CA GLU A 30 0.81 -1.94 1.97
C GLU A 30 0.45 -1.07 0.76
N TYR A 31 -0.83 -1.04 0.37
CA TYR A 31 -1.29 -0.14 -0.70
C TYR A 31 -1.05 1.33 -0.38
N PHE A 32 -1.29 1.77 0.87
CA PHE A 32 -1.01 3.14 1.30
C PHE A 32 0.48 3.47 1.18
N LYS A 33 1.33 2.64 1.75
CA LYS A 33 2.80 2.82 1.72
C LYS A 33 3.37 2.77 0.30
N ALA A 34 2.74 1.98 -0.57
CA ALA A 34 3.08 1.92 -2.00
C ALA A 34 2.56 3.12 -2.82
N GLY A 35 1.93 4.11 -2.18
CA GLY A 35 1.44 5.32 -2.84
C GLY A 35 0.10 5.16 -3.56
N GLN A 36 -0.74 4.21 -3.14
CA GLN A 36 -2.07 3.95 -3.69
C GLN A 36 -3.18 4.18 -2.65
N PRO A 37 -3.41 5.43 -2.20
CA PRO A 37 -4.30 5.74 -1.09
C PRO A 37 -5.77 5.37 -1.33
N ASP A 38 -6.27 5.46 -2.57
CA ASP A 38 -7.66 5.12 -2.88
C ASP A 38 -7.93 3.62 -2.68
N ARG A 39 -7.00 2.76 -3.12
CA ARG A 39 -7.08 1.31 -2.89
C ARG A 39 -6.92 0.96 -1.42
N ALA A 40 -6.00 1.62 -0.75
CA ALA A 40 -5.78 1.49 0.69
C ALA A 40 -7.07 1.77 1.46
N LYS A 41 -7.76 2.88 1.14
CA LYS A 41 -9.02 3.26 1.78
C LYS A 41 -10.07 2.15 1.67
N ILE A 42 -10.30 1.63 0.45
CA ILE A 42 -11.29 0.57 0.22
C ILE A 42 -10.99 -0.67 1.07
N LEU A 43 -9.71 -1.09 1.16
CA LEU A 43 -9.32 -2.25 1.94
C LEU A 43 -9.44 -2.01 3.43
N LEU A 44 -8.96 -0.88 3.94
CA LEU A 44 -9.03 -0.53 5.35
C LEU A 44 -10.49 -0.42 5.84
N GLU A 45 -11.37 0.21 5.06
CA GLU A 45 -12.80 0.32 5.39
C GLU A 45 -13.48 -1.06 5.37
N ARG A 46 -13.19 -1.89 4.37
CA ARG A 46 -13.74 -3.23 4.23
C ARG A 46 -13.36 -4.15 5.40
N THR A 47 -12.10 -4.07 5.84
CA THR A 47 -11.55 -4.97 6.87
C THR A 47 -11.64 -4.42 8.29
N LEU A 48 -12.17 -3.21 8.48
CA LEU A 48 -12.17 -2.48 9.76
C LEU A 48 -12.83 -3.26 10.92
N ASN A 49 -13.82 -4.10 10.61
CA ASN A 49 -14.56 -4.87 11.60
C ASN A 49 -14.20 -6.36 11.60
N ASP A 50 -13.20 -6.76 10.83
CA ASP A 50 -12.76 -8.15 10.78
C ASP A 50 -12.02 -8.55 12.07
N ALA A 51 -12.10 -9.84 12.41
CA ALA A 51 -11.39 -10.37 13.56
C ALA A 51 -9.88 -10.21 13.35
N GLY A 52 -9.19 -9.68 14.36
CA GLY A 52 -7.74 -9.44 14.32
C GLY A 52 -7.31 -8.10 13.73
N THR A 53 -8.23 -7.28 13.21
CA THR A 53 -7.89 -5.94 12.74
C THR A 53 -7.48 -5.04 13.90
N ASN A 54 -6.31 -4.40 13.78
CA ASN A 54 -5.92 -3.30 14.64
C ASN A 54 -6.68 -2.02 14.22
N LYS A 55 -7.81 -1.75 14.88
CA LYS A 55 -8.65 -0.60 14.55
C LYS A 55 -7.96 0.73 14.72
N ALA A 56 -7.11 0.88 15.75
CA ALA A 56 -6.40 2.12 15.98
C ALA A 56 -5.41 2.44 14.86
N GLU A 57 -4.74 1.43 14.35
CA GLU A 57 -3.83 1.54 13.21
C GLU A 57 -4.60 1.78 11.90
N SER A 58 -5.69 1.05 11.67
CA SER A 58 -6.54 1.26 10.50
C SER A 58 -7.09 2.70 10.46
N TYR A 59 -7.56 3.22 11.58
CA TYR A 59 -8.02 4.60 11.67
C TYR A 59 -6.89 5.62 11.47
N TYR A 60 -5.67 5.33 11.92
CA TYR A 60 -4.52 6.18 11.62
C TYR A 60 -4.32 6.31 10.11
N TYR A 61 -4.26 5.20 9.37
CA TYR A 61 -4.06 5.25 7.92
C TYR A 61 -5.26 5.84 7.17
N LEU A 62 -6.50 5.62 7.62
CA LEU A 62 -7.67 6.30 7.08
C LEU A 62 -7.59 7.83 7.29
N GLY A 63 -7.07 8.25 8.45
CA GLY A 63 -6.78 9.65 8.75
C GLY A 63 -5.71 10.24 7.84
N GLU A 64 -4.62 9.51 7.59
CA GLU A 64 -3.57 9.90 6.65
C GLU A 64 -4.13 10.06 5.21
N ILE A 65 -4.97 9.13 4.76
CA ILE A 65 -5.61 9.19 3.45
C ILE A 65 -6.54 10.42 3.35
N ALA A 66 -7.35 10.65 4.37
CA ALA A 66 -8.22 11.83 4.42
C ALA A 66 -7.40 13.14 4.40
N PHE A 67 -6.27 13.18 5.10
CA PHE A 67 -5.35 14.32 5.10
C PHE A 67 -4.78 14.60 3.71
N ILE A 68 -4.31 13.56 3.00
CA ILE A 68 -3.80 13.65 1.61
C ILE A 68 -4.88 14.22 0.69
N ASN A 69 -6.13 13.77 0.86
CA ASN A 69 -7.28 14.24 0.10
C ASN A 69 -7.80 15.62 0.55
N LYS A 70 -7.11 16.26 1.51
CA LYS A 70 -7.47 17.57 2.10
C LYS A 70 -8.83 17.58 2.81
N ASP A 71 -9.37 16.42 3.16
CA ASP A 71 -10.54 16.30 4.02
C ASP A 71 -10.10 16.27 5.49
N TYR A 72 -9.71 17.44 5.98
CA TYR A 72 -9.18 17.59 7.33
C TYR A 72 -10.22 17.30 8.42
N THR A 73 -11.50 17.42 8.09
CA THR A 73 -12.59 17.08 9.00
C THR A 73 -12.67 15.57 9.21
N ALA A 74 -12.68 14.82 8.11
CA ALA A 74 -12.64 13.36 8.20
C ALA A 74 -11.34 12.86 8.83
N ALA A 75 -10.19 13.48 8.52
CA ALA A 75 -8.92 13.12 9.14
C ALA A 75 -8.96 13.27 10.67
N ALA A 76 -9.50 14.40 11.18
CA ALA A 76 -9.66 14.63 12.61
C ALA A 76 -10.54 13.57 13.28
N GLU A 77 -11.64 13.20 12.62
CA GLU A 77 -12.56 12.17 13.12
C GLU A 77 -11.91 10.79 13.16
N TYR A 78 -11.16 10.39 12.11
CA TYR A 78 -10.45 9.12 12.07
C TYR A 78 -9.37 9.03 13.16
N TYR A 79 -8.51 10.03 13.33
CA TYR A 79 -7.52 10.03 14.41
C TYR A 79 -8.18 9.98 15.80
N LYS A 80 -9.31 10.66 16.00
CA LYS A 80 -10.08 10.59 17.23
C LYS A 80 -10.60 9.17 17.48
N LYS A 81 -11.24 8.53 16.49
CA LYS A 81 -11.69 7.13 16.57
C LYS A 81 -10.54 6.17 16.85
N GLY A 82 -9.36 6.43 16.28
CA GLY A 82 -8.16 5.68 16.57
C GLY A 82 -7.72 5.76 18.03
N LEU A 83 -7.78 6.95 18.64
CA LEU A 83 -7.49 7.15 20.07
C LEU A 83 -8.58 6.54 20.98
N GLU A 84 -9.83 6.51 20.53
CA GLU A 84 -10.92 5.83 21.24
C GLU A 84 -10.75 4.29 21.19
N ALA A 85 -10.24 3.76 20.07
CA ALA A 85 -9.98 2.33 19.90
C ALA A 85 -8.76 1.84 20.71
N ASP A 86 -7.68 2.61 20.73
CA ASP A 86 -6.49 2.38 21.55
C ASP A 86 -5.78 3.71 21.89
N PRO A 87 -5.94 4.22 23.11
CA PRO A 87 -5.28 5.44 23.54
C PRO A 87 -3.74 5.35 23.59
N LEU A 88 -3.17 4.12 23.57
CA LEU A 88 -1.73 3.89 23.58
C LEU A 88 -1.11 3.85 22.18
N PHE A 89 -1.93 3.78 21.13
CA PHE A 89 -1.44 3.83 19.76
C PHE A 89 -1.09 5.27 19.36
N ALA A 90 0.14 5.66 19.65
CA ALA A 90 0.62 7.04 19.64
C ALA A 90 0.60 7.71 18.26
N TYR A 91 0.51 6.96 17.16
CA TYR A 91 0.42 7.51 15.79
C TYR A 91 -0.82 8.41 15.61
N ASN A 92 -1.94 8.08 16.24
CA ASN A 92 -3.14 8.92 16.18
C ASN A 92 -2.95 10.28 16.88
N LEU A 93 -2.12 10.34 17.93
CA LEU A 93 -1.71 11.63 18.51
C LEU A 93 -0.86 12.44 17.53
N ILE A 94 0.04 11.77 16.80
CA ILE A 94 0.85 12.43 15.77
C ILE A 94 -0.04 12.97 14.65
N GLY A 95 -1.07 12.22 14.21
CA GLY A 95 -2.06 12.68 13.25
C GLY A 95 -2.80 13.95 13.72
N GLN A 96 -3.19 14.04 15.00
CA GLN A 96 -3.77 15.25 15.58
C GLN A 96 -2.77 16.42 15.57
N GLY A 97 -1.50 16.15 15.88
CA GLY A 97 -0.43 17.15 15.77
C GLY A 97 -0.21 17.65 14.34
N LYS A 98 -0.25 16.75 13.36
CA LYS A 98 -0.17 17.07 11.93
C LYS A 98 -1.31 17.99 11.48
N LEU A 99 -2.54 17.72 11.92
CA LEU A 99 -3.68 18.62 11.67
C LEU A 99 -3.48 19.99 12.28
N ALA A 100 -2.92 20.05 13.50
CA ALA A 100 -2.61 21.34 14.14
C ALA A 100 -1.57 22.13 13.32
N LEU A 101 -0.52 21.51 12.80
CA LEU A 101 0.47 22.15 11.91
C LEU A 101 -0.16 22.71 10.63
N ASN A 102 -1.20 22.06 10.11
CA ASN A 102 -1.91 22.50 8.91
C ASN A 102 -2.88 23.65 9.17
N GLY A 103 -3.03 24.10 10.39
CA GLY A 103 -3.89 25.23 10.76
C GLY A 103 -3.36 26.56 10.19
N SER A 104 -4.27 27.47 9.89
CA SER A 104 -3.97 28.65 9.05
C SER A 104 -3.71 29.96 9.81
N ALA A 105 -3.96 30.02 11.12
CA ALA A 105 -4.11 31.35 11.76
C ALA A 105 -2.78 31.95 12.25
N ASP A 106 -2.06 31.23 13.10
CA ASP A 106 -0.81 31.68 13.71
C ASP A 106 0.15 30.50 13.75
N LYS A 107 1.22 30.57 12.95
CA LYS A 107 2.20 29.48 12.87
C LYS A 107 2.79 29.11 14.22
N GLU A 108 3.15 30.10 15.04
CA GLU A 108 3.71 29.85 16.36
C GLU A 108 2.72 29.14 17.28
N GLN A 109 1.44 29.50 17.21
CA GLN A 109 0.39 28.88 18.01
C GLN A 109 0.09 27.45 17.51
N THR A 110 0.04 27.24 16.18
CA THR A 110 -0.19 25.92 15.60
C THR A 110 0.95 24.96 15.92
N GLU A 111 2.20 25.40 15.84
CA GLU A 111 3.38 24.61 16.25
C GLU A 111 3.34 24.26 17.73
N LYS A 112 3.00 25.20 18.63
CA LYS A 112 2.85 24.92 20.05
C LYS A 112 1.78 23.87 20.36
N VAL A 113 0.67 23.89 19.62
CA VAL A 113 -0.40 22.88 19.76
C VAL A 113 0.11 21.52 19.25
N ALA A 114 0.72 21.48 18.08
CA ALA A 114 1.27 20.26 17.51
C ALA A 114 2.33 19.62 18.42
N GLU A 115 3.24 20.42 18.96
CA GLU A 115 4.26 19.94 19.89
C GLU A 115 3.68 19.28 21.16
N LYS A 116 2.52 19.71 21.66
CA LYS A 116 1.87 19.06 22.81
C LYS A 116 1.49 17.62 22.44
N TYR A 117 0.91 17.41 21.25
CA TYR A 117 0.58 16.07 20.76
C TYR A 117 1.84 15.23 20.54
N PHE A 118 2.89 15.78 19.92
CA PHE A 118 4.14 15.05 19.67
C PHE A 118 4.88 14.69 20.98
N LYS A 119 4.90 15.60 21.95
CA LYS A 119 5.45 15.32 23.28
C LYS A 119 4.67 14.21 23.99
N GLU A 120 3.34 14.20 23.85
CA GLU A 120 2.49 13.13 24.39
C GLU A 120 2.78 11.79 23.71
N ALA A 121 2.82 11.76 22.38
CA ALA A 121 3.13 10.57 21.60
C ALA A 121 4.50 9.96 21.95
N LEU A 122 5.50 10.81 22.25
CA LEU A 122 6.87 10.40 22.58
C LEU A 122 7.12 10.19 24.09
N LYS A 123 6.09 10.03 24.91
CA LYS A 123 6.27 9.77 26.34
C LYS A 123 6.95 8.43 26.63
N GLY A 124 7.75 8.41 27.67
CA GLY A 124 8.36 7.19 28.19
C GLY A 124 9.27 6.50 27.17
N LYS A 125 9.03 5.22 26.94
CA LYS A 125 9.82 4.41 26.01
C LYS A 125 9.70 4.86 24.54
N ASN A 126 8.60 5.50 24.18
CA ASN A 126 8.33 5.97 22.83
C ASN A 126 9.31 7.07 22.35
N LYS A 127 10.02 7.73 23.27
CA LYS A 127 11.02 8.77 22.92
C LYS A 127 12.11 8.28 21.96
N LYS A 128 12.41 6.98 22.00
CA LYS A 128 13.42 6.34 21.15
C LYS A 128 12.81 5.41 20.11
N ASP A 129 11.52 5.53 19.83
CA ASP A 129 10.85 4.77 18.78
C ASP A 129 11.17 5.38 17.42
N ALA A 130 11.72 4.58 16.50
CA ALA A 130 12.12 5.03 15.18
C ALA A 130 10.89 5.43 14.34
N GLY A 131 9.81 4.64 14.39
CA GLY A 131 8.59 4.87 13.64
C GLY A 131 7.85 6.13 14.08
N LEU A 132 7.70 6.36 15.38
CA LEU A 132 7.05 7.56 15.90
C LEU A 132 7.84 8.84 15.57
N ASN A 133 9.18 8.81 15.70
CA ASN A 133 10.01 9.93 15.26
C ASN A 133 9.88 10.18 13.76
N LEU A 134 9.83 9.11 12.94
CA LEU A 134 9.60 9.23 11.50
C LEU A 134 8.22 9.81 11.17
N ALA A 135 7.18 9.37 11.86
CA ALA A 135 5.82 9.88 11.66
C ALA A 135 5.73 11.39 11.96
N ILE A 136 6.43 11.86 12.99
CA ILE A 136 6.53 13.30 13.29
C ILE A 136 7.30 14.03 12.17
N ALA A 137 8.41 13.45 11.69
CA ALA A 137 9.14 14.02 10.55
C ALA A 137 8.23 14.18 9.31
N LYS A 138 7.45 13.14 9.00
CA LYS A 138 6.46 13.18 7.91
C LYS A 138 5.43 14.29 8.12
N ALA A 139 4.92 14.46 9.35
CA ALA A 139 3.95 15.51 9.68
C ALA A 139 4.51 16.92 9.39
N TYR A 140 5.75 17.21 9.78
CA TYR A 140 6.42 18.47 9.46
C TYR A 140 6.63 18.65 7.95
N TYR A 141 7.12 17.62 7.27
CA TYR A 141 7.41 17.65 5.84
C TYR A 141 6.14 17.89 4.99
N GLU A 142 5.08 17.13 5.25
CA GLU A 142 3.83 17.16 4.48
C GLU A 142 3.02 18.44 4.71
N THR A 143 3.20 19.11 5.84
CA THR A 143 2.58 20.43 6.12
C THR A 143 3.45 21.60 5.65
N GLY A 144 4.65 21.33 5.11
CA GLY A 144 5.61 22.38 4.72
C GLY A 144 6.17 23.16 5.92
N THR A 145 6.05 22.62 7.13
CA THR A 145 6.58 23.23 8.36
C THR A 145 8.05 22.83 8.53
N PRO A 146 8.97 23.76 8.82
CA PRO A 146 10.37 23.43 9.06
C PRO A 146 10.56 22.52 10.28
N GLY A 147 11.60 21.66 10.25
CA GLY A 147 11.98 20.84 11.39
C GLY A 147 11.93 19.33 11.18
N TYR A 148 11.52 18.86 9.99
CA TYR A 148 11.46 17.42 9.72
C TYR A 148 12.82 16.72 9.84
N GLU A 149 13.92 17.41 9.48
CA GLU A 149 15.27 16.85 9.51
C GLU A 149 15.71 16.46 10.94
N GLU A 150 15.26 17.19 11.96
CA GLU A 150 15.55 16.87 13.35
C GLU A 150 14.95 15.51 13.73
N TYR A 151 13.68 15.28 13.36
CA TYR A 151 12.99 14.03 13.65
C TYR A 151 13.46 12.88 12.76
N MET A 152 13.85 13.14 11.53
CA MET A 152 14.57 12.19 10.68
C MET A 152 15.85 11.70 11.37
N LYS A 153 16.66 12.62 11.87
CA LYS A 153 17.88 12.26 12.61
C LYS A 153 17.59 11.46 13.87
N LYS A 154 16.51 11.76 14.59
CA LYS A 154 16.08 10.99 15.79
C LYS A 154 15.65 9.59 15.40
N SER A 155 14.86 9.43 14.32
CA SER A 155 14.45 8.15 13.78
C SER A 155 15.65 7.27 13.40
N TYR A 156 16.55 7.79 12.58
CA TYR A 156 17.78 7.07 12.17
C TYR A 156 18.69 6.70 13.35
N LYS A 157 18.79 7.57 14.35
CA LYS A 157 19.58 7.28 15.56
C LYS A 157 18.94 6.18 16.40
N ALA A 158 17.61 6.09 16.40
CA ALA A 158 16.87 5.07 17.14
C ALA A 158 17.01 3.68 16.49
N ASP A 159 16.89 3.63 15.17
CA ASP A 159 17.16 2.41 14.39
C ASP A 159 17.75 2.77 13.01
N LYS A 160 19.03 2.42 12.83
CA LYS A 160 19.77 2.66 11.58
C LYS A 160 19.38 1.73 10.43
N LYS A 161 18.57 0.70 10.71
CA LYS A 161 18.13 -0.33 9.76
C LYS A 161 16.63 -0.26 9.50
N PHE A 162 15.96 0.75 10.01
CA PHE A 162 14.51 0.90 9.91
C PHE A 162 14.10 1.14 8.45
N PRO A 163 13.39 0.21 7.78
CA PRO A 163 13.10 0.30 6.35
C PRO A 163 12.28 1.54 6.00
N ASP A 164 11.26 1.88 6.80
CA ASP A 164 10.39 3.04 6.54
C ASP A 164 11.16 4.38 6.53
N TYR A 165 12.31 4.45 7.23
CA TYR A 165 13.20 5.62 7.16
C TYR A 165 13.73 5.80 5.73
N PHE A 166 14.26 4.74 5.14
CA PHE A 166 14.81 4.77 3.78
C PHE A 166 13.71 4.97 2.74
N MET A 167 12.53 4.40 2.97
CA MET A 167 11.35 4.66 2.14
C MET A 167 11.02 6.14 2.09
N PHE A 168 10.97 6.80 3.24
CA PHE A 168 10.65 8.22 3.31
C PHE A 168 11.76 9.10 2.72
N GLU A 169 13.05 8.78 2.96
CA GLU A 169 14.16 9.47 2.25
C GLU A 169 14.00 9.34 0.74
N GLY A 170 13.64 8.15 0.23
CA GLY A 170 13.38 7.92 -1.18
C GLY A 170 12.22 8.79 -1.69
N ASP A 171 11.11 8.87 -0.96
CA ASP A 171 9.96 9.70 -1.31
C ASP A 171 10.33 11.20 -1.38
N VAL A 172 11.13 11.69 -0.44
CA VAL A 172 11.65 13.07 -0.45
C VAL A 172 12.49 13.31 -1.70
N LEU A 173 13.37 12.37 -2.06
CA LEU A 173 14.22 12.47 -3.24
C LEU A 173 13.42 12.41 -4.56
N VAL A 174 12.35 11.60 -4.61
CA VAL A 174 11.41 11.61 -5.75
C VAL A 174 10.77 12.98 -5.92
N ASN A 175 10.32 13.62 -4.83
CA ASN A 175 9.75 14.97 -4.88
C ASN A 175 10.76 16.03 -5.34
N GLN A 176 12.06 15.76 -5.14
CA GLN A 176 13.17 16.59 -5.62
C GLN A 176 13.64 16.19 -7.04
N GLN A 177 12.97 15.23 -7.69
CA GLN A 177 13.31 14.66 -8.99
C GLN A 177 14.69 13.97 -9.05
N GLN A 178 15.21 13.55 -7.89
CA GLN A 178 16.48 12.84 -7.74
C GLN A 178 16.24 11.32 -7.79
N TYR A 179 15.72 10.84 -8.92
CA TYR A 179 15.21 9.47 -9.07
C TYR A 179 16.28 8.38 -8.84
N GLY A 180 17.53 8.60 -9.29
CA GLY A 180 18.61 7.64 -9.07
C GLY A 180 18.94 7.45 -7.58
N ASP A 181 19.03 8.55 -6.83
CA ASP A 181 19.27 8.50 -5.38
C ASP A 181 18.08 7.91 -4.64
N ALA A 182 16.84 8.21 -5.08
CA ALA A 182 15.62 7.62 -4.54
C ALA A 182 15.63 6.08 -4.67
N CYS A 183 16.01 5.56 -5.85
CA CYS A 183 16.17 4.11 -6.06
C CYS A 183 17.16 3.49 -5.07
N GLY A 184 18.31 4.13 -4.84
CA GLY A 184 19.29 3.68 -3.84
C GLY A 184 18.72 3.64 -2.42
N ARG A 185 17.77 4.54 -2.08
CA ARG A 185 17.08 4.50 -0.78
C ARG A 185 16.08 3.35 -0.71
N TYR A 186 15.30 3.10 -1.76
CA TYR A 186 14.40 1.94 -1.80
C TYR A 186 15.17 0.62 -1.77
N GLU A 187 16.33 0.52 -2.41
CA GLU A 187 17.22 -0.65 -2.28
C GLU A 187 17.73 -0.84 -0.85
N ASN A 188 18.05 0.23 -0.13
CA ASN A 188 18.38 0.13 1.30
C ASN A 188 17.20 -0.39 2.12
N ALA A 189 15.98 0.05 1.84
CA ALA A 189 14.79 -0.49 2.50
C ALA A 189 14.65 -2.00 2.24
N ILE A 190 14.78 -2.44 1.00
CA ILE A 190 14.77 -3.86 0.59
C ILE A 190 15.91 -4.65 1.27
N TYR A 191 17.10 -4.08 1.34
CA TYR A 191 18.25 -4.74 1.97
C TYR A 191 18.03 -5.01 3.45
N PHE A 192 17.40 -4.07 4.19
CA PHE A 192 17.13 -4.24 5.61
C PHE A 192 15.86 -5.03 5.90
N ASP A 193 14.87 -4.96 5.01
CA ASP A 193 13.67 -5.80 5.05
C ASP A 193 13.31 -6.29 3.63
N PRO A 194 13.72 -7.51 3.27
CA PRO A 194 13.37 -8.10 1.98
C PRO A 194 11.86 -8.26 1.74
N ASN A 195 11.04 -8.18 2.79
CA ASN A 195 9.58 -8.25 2.67
C ASN A 195 8.91 -6.86 2.56
N CYS A 196 9.68 -5.78 2.41
CA CYS A 196 9.16 -4.43 2.20
C CYS A 196 8.59 -4.29 0.78
N ILE A 197 7.38 -4.85 0.55
CA ILE A 197 6.70 -4.91 -0.76
C ILE A 197 6.63 -3.53 -1.42
N GLU A 198 6.29 -2.52 -0.65
CA GLU A 198 6.16 -1.14 -1.11
C GLU A 198 7.46 -0.54 -1.68
N ALA A 199 8.62 -0.99 -1.20
CA ALA A 199 9.90 -0.52 -1.74
C ALA A 199 10.15 -1.05 -3.16
N TYR A 200 9.82 -2.32 -3.43
CA TYR A 200 9.88 -2.87 -4.79
C TYR A 200 8.94 -2.15 -5.73
N VAL A 201 7.71 -1.87 -5.28
CA VAL A 201 6.71 -1.17 -6.09
C VAL A 201 7.17 0.24 -6.44
N LYS A 202 7.61 1.04 -5.45
CA LYS A 202 8.09 2.40 -5.67
C LYS A 202 9.33 2.46 -6.54
N TYR A 203 10.29 1.54 -6.33
CA TYR A 203 11.45 1.38 -7.21
C TYR A 203 11.01 1.14 -8.66
N SER A 204 10.10 0.19 -8.87
CA SER A 204 9.63 -0.19 -10.19
C SER A 204 8.88 0.95 -10.89
N HIS A 205 8.09 1.73 -10.17
CA HIS A 205 7.37 2.89 -10.71
C HIS A 205 8.33 3.94 -11.29
N ILE A 206 9.50 4.16 -10.69
CA ILE A 206 10.51 5.07 -11.27
C ILE A 206 10.97 4.56 -12.64
N TYR A 207 11.11 3.25 -12.81
CA TYR A 207 11.63 2.66 -14.04
C TYR A 207 10.57 2.32 -15.09
N PHE A 208 9.27 2.42 -14.79
CA PHE A 208 8.21 2.06 -15.74
C PHE A 208 8.33 2.75 -17.10
N ASP A 209 8.70 4.01 -17.11
CA ASP A 209 8.81 4.80 -18.34
C ASP A 209 10.28 4.98 -18.81
N ILE A 210 11.27 4.69 -17.95
CA ILE A 210 12.68 4.88 -18.23
C ILE A 210 13.33 3.58 -18.69
N ASN A 211 13.10 2.49 -17.98
CA ASN A 211 13.63 1.15 -18.25
C ASN A 211 12.68 0.08 -17.71
N PRO A 212 11.58 -0.22 -18.43
CA PRO A 212 10.59 -1.19 -17.98
C PRO A 212 11.16 -2.60 -17.73
N THR A 213 12.25 -2.96 -18.42
CA THR A 213 12.93 -4.24 -18.19
C THR A 213 13.49 -4.34 -16.77
N LEU A 214 14.08 -3.26 -16.24
CA LEU A 214 14.58 -3.23 -14.88
C LEU A 214 13.43 -3.27 -13.85
N ALA A 215 12.31 -2.60 -14.15
CA ALA A 215 11.11 -2.69 -13.33
C ALA A 215 10.58 -4.13 -13.25
N ILE A 216 10.54 -4.85 -14.40
CA ILE A 216 10.14 -6.26 -14.45
C ILE A 216 11.07 -7.10 -13.57
N GLN A 217 12.39 -6.96 -13.71
CA GLN A 217 13.37 -7.72 -12.90
C GLN A 217 13.11 -7.52 -11.40
N LYS A 218 12.89 -6.29 -10.97
CA LYS A 218 12.64 -5.98 -9.55
C LYS A 218 11.32 -6.55 -9.05
N LEU A 219 10.29 -6.57 -9.87
CA LEU A 219 9.00 -7.19 -9.55
C LEU A 219 9.04 -8.72 -9.63
N GLU A 220 9.90 -9.33 -10.43
CA GLU A 220 10.18 -10.78 -10.42
C GLU A 220 10.82 -11.19 -9.09
N GLU A 221 11.77 -10.41 -8.56
CA GLU A 221 12.31 -10.61 -7.20
C GLU A 221 11.16 -10.59 -6.17
N LEU A 222 10.30 -9.58 -6.22
CA LEU A 222 9.14 -9.46 -5.32
C LEU A 222 8.19 -10.65 -5.44
N GLN A 223 7.90 -11.15 -6.65
CA GLN A 223 7.02 -12.30 -6.83
C GLN A 223 7.57 -13.60 -6.22
N THR A 224 8.89 -13.74 -6.09
CA THR A 224 9.49 -14.90 -5.39
C THR A 224 9.26 -14.82 -3.87
N ILE A 225 9.19 -13.61 -3.33
CA ILE A 225 9.02 -13.35 -1.90
C ILE A 225 7.53 -13.34 -1.52
N ALA A 226 6.71 -12.66 -2.31
CA ALA A 226 5.28 -12.45 -2.06
C ALA A 226 4.42 -12.88 -3.26
N PRO A 227 4.37 -14.19 -3.62
CA PRO A 227 3.70 -14.67 -4.83
C PRO A 227 2.19 -14.45 -4.84
N ASN A 228 1.60 -14.28 -3.66
CA ASN A 228 0.16 -14.07 -3.48
C ASN A 228 -0.21 -12.60 -3.22
N SER A 229 0.75 -11.69 -3.20
CA SER A 229 0.48 -10.26 -3.05
C SER A 229 -0.28 -9.72 -4.27
N ALA A 230 -1.49 -9.20 -4.06
CA ALA A 230 -2.31 -8.63 -5.11
C ALA A 230 -1.64 -7.43 -5.79
N ILE A 231 -0.99 -6.58 -4.98
CA ILE A 231 -0.25 -5.42 -5.51
C ILE A 231 0.94 -5.87 -6.37
N ALA A 232 1.71 -6.89 -5.94
CA ALA A 232 2.83 -7.40 -6.72
C ALA A 232 2.38 -7.99 -8.07
N GLN A 233 1.28 -8.73 -8.08
CA GLN A 233 0.69 -9.32 -9.30
C GLN A 233 0.21 -8.22 -10.27
N ARG A 234 -0.46 -7.20 -9.75
CA ARG A 234 -0.96 -6.06 -10.53
C ARG A 234 0.18 -5.24 -11.12
N GLU A 235 1.16 -4.88 -10.31
CA GLU A 235 2.30 -4.06 -10.76
C GLU A 235 3.17 -4.80 -11.80
N MET A 236 3.27 -6.12 -11.70
CA MET A 236 3.93 -6.92 -12.75
C MET A 236 3.21 -6.80 -14.10
N ALA A 237 1.88 -6.85 -14.11
CA ALA A 237 1.12 -6.67 -15.36
C ALA A 237 1.33 -5.27 -15.95
N GLU A 238 1.36 -4.23 -15.11
CA GLU A 238 1.65 -2.86 -15.56
C GLU A 238 3.09 -2.73 -16.11
N ALA A 239 4.07 -3.38 -15.48
CA ALA A 239 5.45 -3.41 -15.98
C ALA A 239 5.55 -4.09 -17.36
N TYR A 240 4.87 -5.22 -17.57
CA TYR A 240 4.80 -5.85 -18.88
C TYR A 240 4.12 -4.95 -19.92
N TYR A 241 3.04 -4.25 -19.55
CA TYR A 241 2.39 -3.28 -20.44
C TYR A 241 3.33 -2.15 -20.84
N LYS A 242 4.02 -1.54 -19.88
CA LYS A 242 5.03 -0.50 -20.12
C LYS A 242 6.17 -0.97 -21.00
N ASN A 243 6.53 -2.25 -20.91
CA ASN A 243 7.56 -2.88 -21.77
C ASN A 243 6.98 -3.41 -23.12
N SER A 244 5.77 -3.01 -23.49
CA SER A 244 5.08 -3.45 -24.73
C SER A 244 4.90 -4.97 -24.85
N GLN A 245 5.00 -5.72 -23.75
CA GLN A 245 4.77 -7.16 -23.68
C GLN A 245 3.27 -7.43 -23.39
N TYR A 246 2.39 -6.99 -24.30
CA TYR A 246 0.96 -6.88 -24.05
C TYR A 246 0.28 -8.22 -23.75
N THR A 247 0.70 -9.31 -24.40
CA THR A 247 0.18 -10.65 -24.10
C THR A 247 0.48 -11.04 -22.64
N LYS A 248 1.74 -10.88 -22.21
CA LYS A 248 2.12 -11.15 -20.82
C LYS A 248 1.42 -10.22 -19.83
N ALA A 249 1.20 -8.97 -20.21
CA ALA A 249 0.45 -8.02 -19.38
C ALA A 249 -0.98 -8.49 -19.14
N ALA A 250 -1.68 -8.94 -20.19
CA ALA A 250 -3.02 -9.50 -20.06
C ALA A 250 -3.05 -10.75 -19.17
N GLU A 251 -2.17 -11.72 -19.41
CA GLU A 251 -2.06 -12.95 -18.62
C GLU A 251 -1.76 -12.66 -17.13
N ALA A 252 -0.83 -11.74 -16.86
CA ALA A 252 -0.50 -11.36 -15.50
C ALA A 252 -1.66 -10.63 -14.79
N TYR A 253 -2.41 -9.82 -15.54
CA TYR A 253 -3.57 -9.12 -14.99
C TYR A 253 -4.75 -10.07 -14.75
N GLU A 254 -4.96 -11.07 -15.60
CA GLU A 254 -5.94 -12.15 -15.38
C GLU A 254 -5.61 -12.92 -14.08
N LYS A 255 -4.34 -13.22 -13.85
CA LYS A 255 -3.89 -13.83 -12.58
C LYS A 255 -4.20 -12.93 -11.39
N TYR A 256 -3.95 -11.63 -11.50
CA TYR A 256 -4.33 -10.65 -10.48
C TYR A 256 -5.84 -10.64 -10.24
N MET A 257 -6.67 -10.67 -11.28
CA MET A 257 -8.13 -10.68 -11.16
C MET A 257 -8.69 -11.95 -10.50
N GLN A 258 -7.90 -13.03 -10.42
CA GLN A 258 -8.23 -14.23 -9.65
C GLN A 258 -7.83 -14.11 -8.16
N ASN A 259 -7.03 -13.11 -7.81
CA ASN A 259 -6.64 -12.88 -6.43
C ASN A 259 -7.84 -12.42 -5.59
N PRO A 260 -8.09 -12.97 -4.38
CA PRO A 260 -9.20 -12.54 -3.53
C PRO A 260 -9.19 -11.05 -3.18
N ASN A 261 -8.00 -10.42 -3.26
CA ASN A 261 -7.80 -9.02 -2.94
C ASN A 261 -7.77 -8.11 -4.18
N HIS A 262 -8.22 -8.62 -5.35
CA HIS A 262 -8.41 -7.78 -6.53
C HIS A 262 -9.53 -6.75 -6.32
N PHE A 263 -9.51 -5.70 -7.12
CA PHE A 263 -10.58 -4.69 -7.15
C PHE A 263 -11.45 -4.88 -8.39
N GLN A 264 -12.77 -4.92 -8.21
CA GLN A 264 -13.72 -4.99 -9.34
C GLN A 264 -13.60 -3.78 -10.26
N THR A 265 -13.21 -2.63 -9.72
CA THR A 265 -12.92 -1.41 -10.47
C THR A 265 -11.75 -1.54 -11.43
N ASP A 266 -10.99 -2.64 -11.37
CA ASP A 266 -9.85 -2.90 -12.27
C ASP A 266 -10.24 -3.72 -13.52
N ARG A 267 -11.50 -4.18 -13.64
CA ARG A 267 -12.01 -4.90 -14.83
C ARG A 267 -11.84 -4.12 -16.15
N PRO A 268 -12.10 -2.80 -16.21
CA PRO A 268 -11.83 -2.02 -17.42
C PRO A 268 -10.36 -2.06 -17.84
N ARG A 269 -9.43 -2.07 -16.88
CA ARG A 269 -8.00 -2.20 -17.20
C ARG A 269 -7.68 -3.55 -17.81
N LEU A 270 -8.27 -4.65 -17.33
CA LEU A 270 -8.13 -5.96 -17.95
C LEU A 270 -8.65 -5.94 -19.40
N ALA A 271 -9.84 -5.37 -19.67
CA ALA A 271 -10.36 -5.26 -21.03
C ALA A 271 -9.38 -4.53 -21.96
N THR A 272 -8.80 -3.43 -21.48
CA THR A 272 -7.75 -2.68 -22.21
C THR A 272 -6.52 -3.56 -22.50
N LEU A 273 -6.03 -4.32 -21.54
CA LEU A 273 -4.85 -5.17 -21.71
C LEU A 273 -5.11 -6.33 -22.66
N LEU A 274 -6.31 -6.92 -22.63
CA LEU A 274 -6.76 -7.94 -23.60
C LEU A 274 -6.75 -7.37 -25.03
N PHE A 275 -7.26 -6.14 -25.21
CA PHE A 275 -7.24 -5.48 -26.52
C PHE A 275 -5.81 -5.29 -27.05
N TYR A 276 -4.89 -4.75 -26.27
CA TYR A 276 -3.50 -4.61 -26.67
C TYR A 276 -2.80 -5.96 -26.88
N GLY A 277 -3.19 -6.99 -26.13
CA GLY A 277 -2.75 -8.38 -26.30
C GLY A 277 -3.36 -9.09 -27.52
N LYS A 278 -4.17 -8.36 -28.34
CA LYS A 278 -4.87 -8.86 -29.54
C LYS A 278 -5.92 -9.94 -29.26
N ARG A 279 -6.41 -10.03 -28.03
CA ARG A 279 -7.51 -10.90 -27.60
C ARG A 279 -8.83 -10.13 -27.70
N PHE A 280 -9.17 -9.72 -28.93
CA PHE A 280 -10.25 -8.76 -29.21
C PHE A 280 -11.63 -9.26 -28.79
N ASP A 281 -11.95 -10.54 -29.04
CA ASP A 281 -13.26 -11.11 -28.69
C ASP A 281 -13.47 -11.10 -27.16
N GLU A 282 -12.46 -11.49 -26.41
CA GLU A 282 -12.49 -11.51 -24.94
C GLU A 282 -12.56 -10.09 -24.36
N SER A 283 -11.80 -9.16 -24.94
CA SER A 283 -11.88 -7.73 -24.59
C SER A 283 -13.29 -7.19 -24.80
N LEU A 284 -13.89 -7.48 -25.95
CA LEU A 284 -15.24 -7.02 -26.30
C LEU A 284 -16.32 -7.64 -25.40
N GLU A 285 -16.22 -8.93 -25.10
CA GLU A 285 -17.14 -9.61 -24.19
C GLU A 285 -17.08 -9.00 -22.79
N LEU A 286 -15.87 -8.83 -22.24
CA LEU A 286 -15.67 -8.19 -20.94
C LEU A 286 -16.17 -6.75 -20.92
N ALA A 287 -15.92 -5.97 -21.98
CA ALA A 287 -16.41 -4.60 -22.09
C ALA A 287 -17.94 -4.53 -22.09
N LYS A 288 -18.62 -5.41 -22.83
CA LYS A 288 -20.09 -5.51 -22.84
C LYS A 288 -20.65 -5.86 -21.47
N ASP A 289 -20.00 -6.80 -20.76
CA ASP A 289 -20.42 -7.18 -19.42
C ASP A 289 -20.26 -6.00 -18.44
N ILE A 290 -19.14 -5.28 -18.48
CA ILE A 290 -18.93 -4.08 -17.64
C ILE A 290 -20.01 -3.02 -17.93
N LEU A 291 -20.26 -2.70 -19.20
CA LEU A 291 -21.27 -1.71 -19.59
C LEU A 291 -22.71 -2.12 -19.24
N SER A 292 -22.99 -3.42 -19.15
CA SER A 292 -24.30 -3.90 -18.67
C SER A 292 -24.57 -3.58 -17.22
N HIS A 293 -23.52 -3.49 -16.40
CA HIS A 293 -23.58 -3.19 -14.95
C HIS A 293 -23.30 -1.72 -14.63
N ASP A 294 -22.50 -1.05 -15.46
CA ASP A 294 -22.14 0.36 -15.35
C ASP A 294 -22.17 1.03 -16.74
N PRO A 295 -23.37 1.47 -17.22
CA PRO A 295 -23.52 2.07 -18.54
C PRO A 295 -22.77 3.39 -18.75
N GLN A 296 -22.28 4.00 -17.68
CA GLN A 296 -21.53 5.26 -17.72
C GLN A 296 -20.01 5.03 -17.63
N ASN A 297 -19.53 3.81 -17.71
CA ASN A 297 -18.10 3.51 -17.71
C ASN A 297 -17.46 3.89 -19.05
N PHE A 298 -16.82 5.07 -19.09
CA PHE A 298 -16.17 5.60 -20.30
C PHE A 298 -14.70 5.15 -20.46
N VAL A 299 -14.21 4.26 -19.62
CA VAL A 299 -12.81 3.79 -19.62
C VAL A 299 -12.58 2.62 -20.57
N ILE A 300 -13.64 2.16 -21.25
CA ILE A 300 -13.62 0.95 -22.10
C ILE A 300 -13.66 1.35 -23.58
#